data_67e7a5bc3c54808ac32656b7777555bb
#
_entry.id   67e7a5bc3c54808ac32656b7777555bb
#
_cell.length_a   1.000
_cell.length_b   1.000
_cell.length_c   1.000
_cell.angle_alpha   90.00
_cell.angle_beta   90.00
_cell.angle_gamma   90.00
#
_symmetry.space_group_name_H-M   'P 1'
#
loop_
_entity.id
_entity.type
_entity.pdbx_description
1 polymer ?
#
loop_
_entity_poly.entity_id
_entity_poly.type
_entity_poly.pdbx_seq_one_letter_code
_entity_poly.pdbx_strand_id
1 'polypeptide(L)'
;MKSIRISTSNEYDVFVGSGLLRNADRMIRNVCRGETVSIVSDDTVWALYGNALEKALSDGGYRCVSFTFPAGEQSKTLQTYSRLLSHLAENGLTRSDCIVALGGGVVGDLAGFAAATYMRGIDYVQIPTTLLAMVDSSVGGKTAIDLPNGKNMAGAFYQPKLVLCDTDTLASLPDAVFRDGCAEVLKYGILYDPALLDALEEDGLRFDRETVIGRCVELKRDAVTADEYDRGQRMLLNFGHTVGHGIEAAGSYQISHGAAVAMGMRIVSRACAENGLCAMTTAKRIAQILDIFGLPDTTNLCAERITQAALSDKKRSGNTMRLVVCRDIGCCDILTIPTNALENWIRAGLDL
;
A
#
# COMPACT_ATOMS: atom_id res chain seq x y z
N MET A 1 2.37 6.82 21.10
CA MET A 1 1.92 7.54 19.88
C MET A 1 3.10 8.25 19.25
N LYS A 2 3.39 7.96 18.00
CA LYS A 2 4.45 8.55 17.19
C LYS A 2 3.83 9.50 16.15
N SER A 3 4.43 10.67 15.90
CA SER A 3 4.02 11.60 14.86
C SER A 3 5.14 11.72 13.83
N ILE A 4 4.80 11.60 12.55
CA ILE A 4 5.75 11.62 11.44
C ILE A 4 5.25 12.63 10.41
N ARG A 5 6.03 13.69 10.18
CA ARG A 5 5.73 14.71 9.19
C ARG A 5 6.14 14.26 7.81
N ILE A 6 5.23 14.36 6.85
CA ILE A 6 5.47 14.12 5.43
C ILE A 6 5.52 15.47 4.73
N SER A 7 6.68 15.77 4.11
CA SER A 7 6.91 17.03 3.41
C SER A 7 6.96 16.78 1.90
N THR A 8 5.85 17.05 1.25
CA THR A 8 5.66 16.93 -0.20
C THR A 8 5.03 18.24 -0.72
N SER A 9 4.42 18.23 -1.89
CA SER A 9 3.66 19.38 -2.42
C SER A 9 2.58 19.86 -1.45
N ASN A 10 2.03 18.95 -0.63
CA ASN A 10 1.18 19.25 0.53
C ASN A 10 1.75 18.53 1.75
N GLU A 11 2.01 19.30 2.81
CA GLU A 11 2.51 18.72 4.06
C GLU A 11 1.36 18.16 4.90
N TYR A 12 1.61 17.03 5.54
CA TYR A 12 0.67 16.39 6.46
C TYR A 12 1.37 15.54 7.51
N ASP A 13 0.66 15.19 8.57
CA ASP A 13 1.16 14.34 9.63
C ASP A 13 0.55 12.94 9.56
N VAL A 14 1.39 11.94 9.83
CA VAL A 14 0.98 10.56 10.07
C VAL A 14 1.14 10.28 11.56
N PHE A 15 0.06 9.92 12.23
CA PHE A 15 0.09 9.48 13.62
C PHE A 15 -0.02 7.96 13.69
N VAL A 16 0.86 7.35 14.47
CA VAL A 16 0.87 5.91 14.70
C VAL A 16 0.74 5.66 16.20
N GLY A 17 -0.23 4.86 16.61
CA GLY A 17 -0.43 4.52 18.03
C GLY A 17 -1.78 3.88 18.29
N SER A 18 -2.01 3.49 19.54
CA SER A 18 -3.24 2.87 20.03
C SER A 18 -4.30 3.92 20.36
N GLY A 19 -5.58 3.63 20.11
CA GLY A 19 -6.74 4.42 20.55
C GLY A 19 -6.94 5.74 19.78
N LEU A 20 -6.36 5.89 18.58
CA LEU A 20 -6.47 7.13 17.82
C LEU A 20 -7.90 7.38 17.31
N LEU A 21 -8.65 6.32 16.99
CA LEU A 21 -10.05 6.45 16.57
C LEU A 21 -10.94 7.16 17.59
N ARG A 22 -10.65 7.01 18.89
CA ARG A 22 -11.43 7.64 19.97
C ARG A 22 -11.26 9.14 20.05
N ASN A 23 -10.18 9.66 19.46
CA ASN A 23 -9.84 11.08 19.45
C ASN A 23 -9.82 11.65 18.04
N ALA A 24 -10.38 10.93 17.06
CA ALA A 24 -10.36 11.31 15.67
C ALA A 24 -11.02 12.67 15.41
N ASP A 25 -12.09 13.01 16.17
CA ASP A 25 -12.78 14.29 16.11
C ASP A 25 -11.82 15.49 16.28
N ARG A 26 -11.04 15.46 17.34
CA ARG A 26 -10.09 16.54 17.66
C ARG A 26 -8.96 16.62 16.63
N MET A 27 -8.44 15.46 16.21
CA MET A 27 -7.33 15.40 15.26
C MET A 27 -7.79 15.87 13.87
N ILE A 28 -8.96 15.46 13.42
CA ILE A 28 -9.54 15.85 12.15
C ILE A 28 -9.94 17.35 12.17
N ARG A 29 -10.45 17.87 13.30
CA ARG A 29 -10.80 19.28 13.43
C ARG A 29 -9.63 20.25 13.19
N ASN A 30 -8.40 19.80 13.46
CA ASN A 30 -7.21 20.63 13.23
C ASN A 30 -6.90 20.81 11.73
N VAL A 31 -7.37 19.91 10.87
CA VAL A 31 -7.04 19.87 9.43
C VAL A 31 -8.26 20.10 8.53
N CYS A 32 -9.45 19.76 9.01
CA CYS A 32 -10.74 19.90 8.30
C CYS A 32 -11.61 20.95 8.98
N ARG A 33 -11.85 22.06 8.28
CA ARG A 33 -12.62 23.21 8.82
C ARG A 33 -14.12 23.16 8.51
N GLY A 34 -14.53 22.28 7.60
CA GLY A 34 -15.94 22.08 7.22
C GLY A 34 -16.80 21.54 8.35
N GLU A 35 -18.09 21.57 8.14
CA GLU A 35 -19.07 21.09 9.10
C GLU A 35 -19.52 19.65 8.79
N THR A 36 -19.35 19.23 7.53
CA THR A 36 -19.77 17.91 7.07
C THR A 36 -18.55 17.02 6.77
N VAL A 37 -18.63 15.78 7.22
CA VAL A 37 -17.66 14.73 6.93
C VAL A 37 -18.36 13.56 6.23
N SER A 38 -17.83 13.13 5.08
CA SER A 38 -18.24 11.87 4.46
C SER A 38 -17.30 10.75 4.87
N ILE A 39 -17.79 9.78 5.65
CA ILE A 39 -17.03 8.59 6.01
C ILE A 39 -17.21 7.56 4.90
N VAL A 40 -16.13 7.21 4.23
CA VAL A 40 -16.09 6.20 3.17
C VAL A 40 -15.43 4.94 3.71
N SER A 41 -16.11 3.80 3.60
CA SER A 41 -15.63 2.52 4.13
C SER A 41 -16.12 1.35 3.28
N ASP A 42 -15.51 0.18 3.46
CA ASP A 42 -16.14 -1.07 3.04
C ASP A 42 -17.07 -1.62 4.13
N ASP A 43 -17.95 -2.56 3.76
CA ASP A 43 -18.96 -3.14 4.65
C ASP A 43 -18.35 -3.91 5.84
N THR A 44 -17.20 -4.55 5.65
CA THR A 44 -16.49 -5.29 6.71
C THR A 44 -15.92 -4.33 7.76
N VAL A 45 -15.20 -3.31 7.33
CA VAL A 45 -14.59 -2.32 8.24
C VAL A 45 -15.66 -1.44 8.89
N TRP A 46 -16.70 -1.09 8.13
CA TRP A 46 -17.84 -0.34 8.68
C TRP A 46 -18.50 -1.06 9.85
N ALA A 47 -18.75 -2.36 9.71
CA ALA A 47 -19.36 -3.17 10.77
C ALA A 47 -18.52 -3.18 12.05
N LEU A 48 -17.19 -3.07 11.95
CA LEU A 48 -16.26 -3.09 13.08
C LEU A 48 -16.08 -1.70 13.73
N TYR A 49 -15.92 -0.67 12.92
CA TYR A 49 -15.42 0.64 13.37
C TYR A 49 -16.28 1.82 12.96
N GLY A 50 -17.15 1.67 11.95
CA GLY A 50 -17.90 2.77 11.34
C GLY A 50 -18.73 3.55 12.35
N ASN A 51 -19.57 2.85 13.10
CA ASN A 51 -20.46 3.47 14.09
C ASN A 51 -19.70 4.19 15.22
N ALA A 52 -18.55 3.63 15.63
CA ALA A 52 -17.72 4.24 16.68
C ALA A 52 -17.07 5.54 16.18
N LEU A 53 -16.56 5.55 14.95
CA LEU A 53 -15.99 6.73 14.32
C LEU A 53 -17.05 7.79 14.06
N GLU A 54 -18.19 7.41 13.49
CA GLU A 54 -19.32 8.32 13.23
C GLU A 54 -19.80 9.01 14.51
N LYS A 55 -19.94 8.23 15.60
CA LYS A 55 -20.27 8.78 16.91
C LYS A 55 -19.22 9.77 17.40
N ALA A 56 -17.93 9.42 17.35
CA ALA A 56 -16.86 10.30 17.80
C ALA A 56 -16.85 11.63 17.03
N LEU A 57 -17.01 11.58 15.69
CA LEU A 57 -17.06 12.76 14.85
C LEU A 57 -18.32 13.60 15.10
N SER A 58 -19.47 12.96 15.32
CA SER A 58 -20.73 13.65 15.62
C SER A 58 -20.68 14.33 17.01
N ASP A 59 -20.13 13.65 18.00
CA ASP A 59 -19.89 14.24 19.33
C ASP A 59 -18.93 15.43 19.25
N GLY A 60 -17.96 15.40 18.28
CA GLY A 60 -17.07 16.51 17.94
C GLY A 60 -17.73 17.64 17.14
N GLY A 61 -19.04 17.55 16.84
CA GLY A 61 -19.83 18.58 16.16
C GLY A 61 -19.82 18.51 14.65
N TYR A 62 -19.40 17.41 14.04
CA TYR A 62 -19.55 17.19 12.61
C TYR A 62 -20.92 16.63 12.25
N ARG A 63 -21.46 17.07 11.12
CA ARG A 63 -22.52 16.34 10.41
C ARG A 63 -21.86 15.20 9.64
N CYS A 64 -22.13 13.95 10.03
CA CYS A 64 -21.59 12.77 9.37
C CYS A 64 -22.55 12.25 8.31
N VAL A 65 -22.03 11.86 7.17
CA VAL A 65 -22.70 11.07 6.15
C VAL A 65 -21.80 9.89 5.79
N SER A 66 -22.37 8.71 5.55
CA SER A 66 -21.57 7.51 5.34
C SER A 66 -21.84 6.92 3.95
N PHE A 67 -20.77 6.47 3.31
CA PHE A 67 -20.82 5.71 2.07
C PHE A 67 -20.10 4.39 2.23
N THR A 68 -20.81 3.28 2.06
CA THR A 68 -20.25 1.94 2.16
C THR A 68 -20.38 1.17 0.84
N PHE A 69 -19.44 0.25 0.61
CA PHE A 69 -19.42 -0.63 -0.54
C PHE A 69 -18.88 -2.01 -0.14
N PRO A 70 -19.11 -3.08 -0.94
CA PRO A 70 -18.61 -4.42 -0.61
C PRO A 70 -17.09 -4.45 -0.49
N ALA A 71 -16.55 -5.15 0.52
CA ALA A 71 -15.12 -5.31 0.71
C ALA A 71 -14.45 -6.02 -0.47
N GLY A 72 -13.20 -5.66 -0.75
CA GLY A 72 -12.35 -6.31 -1.75
C GLY A 72 -12.06 -5.47 -2.98
N GLU A 73 -10.99 -5.85 -3.70
CA GLU A 73 -10.46 -5.14 -4.87
C GLU A 73 -11.51 -4.99 -5.99
N GLN A 74 -12.40 -5.96 -6.14
CA GLN A 74 -13.48 -5.93 -7.14
C GLN A 74 -14.42 -4.73 -6.99
N SER A 75 -14.41 -4.05 -5.85
CA SER A 75 -15.19 -2.83 -5.61
C SER A 75 -14.48 -1.55 -6.04
N LYS A 76 -13.19 -1.61 -6.37
CA LYS A 76 -12.37 -0.45 -6.77
C LYS A 76 -12.60 -0.06 -8.23
N THR A 77 -13.85 0.21 -8.59
CA THR A 77 -14.31 0.37 -9.97
C THR A 77 -14.81 1.79 -10.26
N LEU A 78 -14.90 2.11 -11.56
CA LEU A 78 -15.53 3.34 -12.04
C LEU A 78 -16.99 3.47 -11.57
N GLN A 79 -17.71 2.36 -11.44
CA GLN A 79 -19.11 2.37 -10.98
C GLN A 79 -19.19 2.78 -9.49
N THR A 80 -18.39 2.17 -8.63
CA THR A 80 -18.35 2.53 -7.19
C THR A 80 -17.91 3.98 -7.01
N TYR A 81 -16.88 4.39 -7.76
CA TYR A 81 -16.40 5.77 -7.78
C TYR A 81 -17.50 6.76 -8.20
N SER A 82 -18.24 6.50 -9.28
CA SER A 82 -19.34 7.35 -9.72
C SER A 82 -20.44 7.47 -8.66
N ARG A 83 -20.79 6.35 -8.00
CA ARG A 83 -21.76 6.34 -6.90
C ARG A 83 -21.27 7.17 -5.71
N LEU A 84 -19.99 7.10 -5.38
CA LEU A 84 -19.41 7.92 -4.32
C LEU A 84 -19.49 9.41 -4.65
N LEU A 85 -19.14 9.82 -5.87
CA LEU A 85 -19.28 11.23 -6.28
C LEU A 85 -20.73 11.72 -6.21
N SER A 86 -21.69 10.91 -6.64
CA SER A 86 -23.13 11.23 -6.53
C SER A 86 -23.56 11.38 -5.08
N HIS A 87 -23.10 10.46 -4.20
CA HIS A 87 -23.40 10.50 -2.77
C HIS A 87 -22.85 11.81 -2.12
N LEU A 88 -21.64 12.24 -2.46
CA LEU A 88 -21.10 13.50 -1.95
C LEU A 88 -21.94 14.70 -2.37
N ALA A 89 -22.37 14.73 -3.63
CA ALA A 89 -23.20 15.81 -4.19
C ALA A 89 -24.61 15.84 -3.59
N GLU A 90 -25.27 14.69 -3.49
CA GLU A 90 -26.62 14.55 -2.91
C GLU A 90 -26.66 14.96 -1.44
N ASN A 91 -25.56 14.75 -0.71
CA ASN A 91 -25.43 15.17 0.68
C ASN A 91 -24.93 16.63 0.84
N GLY A 92 -24.72 17.34 -0.27
CA GLY A 92 -24.39 18.75 -0.27
C GLY A 92 -22.99 19.08 0.25
N LEU A 93 -22.02 18.15 0.11
CA LEU A 93 -20.64 18.43 0.51
C LEU A 93 -20.06 19.58 -0.31
N THR A 94 -19.35 20.47 0.37
CA THR A 94 -18.69 21.64 -0.20
C THR A 94 -17.17 21.47 -0.22
N ARG A 95 -16.44 22.43 -0.78
CA ARG A 95 -14.97 22.41 -0.81
C ARG A 95 -14.30 22.50 0.56
N SER A 96 -14.99 22.99 1.56
CA SER A 96 -14.49 23.09 2.93
C SER A 96 -14.73 21.81 3.76
N ASP A 97 -15.57 20.93 3.27
CA ASP A 97 -15.89 19.65 3.91
C ASP A 97 -14.80 18.60 3.63
N CYS A 98 -14.93 17.43 4.23
CA CYS A 98 -13.86 16.43 4.22
C CYS A 98 -14.38 15.02 3.92
N ILE A 99 -13.56 14.23 3.23
CA ILE A 99 -13.73 12.77 3.15
C ILE A 99 -12.84 12.12 4.20
N VAL A 100 -13.39 11.18 4.97
CA VAL A 100 -12.63 10.32 5.87
C VAL A 100 -12.67 8.90 5.32
N ALA A 101 -11.52 8.42 4.85
CA ALA A 101 -11.34 7.05 4.34
C ALA A 101 -11.03 6.11 5.51
N LEU A 102 -11.98 5.30 5.92
CA LEU A 102 -11.83 4.31 7.00
C LEU A 102 -11.73 2.91 6.40
N GLY A 103 -10.54 2.33 6.29
CA GLY A 103 -10.39 1.00 5.69
C GLY A 103 -8.99 0.65 5.22
N GLY A 104 -8.90 -0.41 4.42
CA GLY A 104 -7.67 -0.83 3.76
C GLY A 104 -7.31 0.03 2.54
N GLY A 105 -6.33 -0.43 1.76
CA GLY A 105 -5.83 0.28 0.57
C GLY A 105 -6.91 0.58 -0.48
N VAL A 106 -7.86 -0.34 -0.69
CA VAL A 106 -9.00 -0.14 -1.61
C VAL A 106 -9.81 1.09 -1.24
N VAL A 107 -10.15 1.22 0.05
CA VAL A 107 -10.92 2.37 0.57
C VAL A 107 -10.11 3.66 0.44
N GLY A 108 -8.82 3.62 0.83
CA GLY A 108 -7.94 4.78 0.75
C GLY A 108 -7.77 5.31 -0.68
N ASP A 109 -7.55 4.40 -1.64
CA ASP A 109 -7.37 4.75 -3.05
C ASP A 109 -8.66 5.32 -3.67
N LEU A 110 -9.80 4.65 -3.47
CA LEU A 110 -11.09 5.08 -4.00
C LEU A 110 -11.52 6.45 -3.43
N ALA A 111 -11.45 6.60 -2.10
CA ALA A 111 -11.81 7.82 -1.40
C ALA A 111 -10.86 8.98 -1.74
N GLY A 112 -9.56 8.71 -1.81
CA GLY A 112 -8.56 9.71 -2.18
C GLY A 112 -8.71 10.18 -3.63
N PHE A 113 -9.03 9.28 -4.57
CA PHE A 113 -9.32 9.67 -5.95
C PHE A 113 -10.63 10.47 -6.06
N ALA A 114 -11.65 10.11 -5.30
CA ALA A 114 -12.87 10.92 -5.21
C ALA A 114 -12.57 12.31 -4.63
N ALA A 115 -11.74 12.40 -3.58
CA ALA A 115 -11.32 13.67 -3.00
C ALA A 115 -10.56 14.54 -4.00
N ALA A 116 -9.68 13.95 -4.81
CA ALA A 116 -8.90 14.65 -5.83
C ALA A 116 -9.77 15.29 -6.92
N THR A 117 -10.92 14.71 -7.21
CA THR A 117 -11.73 15.07 -8.38
C THR A 117 -13.04 15.78 -8.04
N TYR A 118 -13.65 15.44 -6.88
CA TYR A 118 -14.88 16.10 -6.44
C TYR A 118 -14.61 17.60 -6.23
N MET A 119 -15.41 18.45 -6.86
CA MET A 119 -15.26 19.92 -6.89
C MET A 119 -13.84 20.41 -7.25
N ARG A 120 -13.05 19.63 -7.96
CA ARG A 120 -11.62 19.83 -8.32
C ARG A 120 -10.67 19.76 -7.14
N GLY A 121 -11.06 19.03 -6.12
CA GLY A 121 -10.28 18.76 -4.91
C GLY A 121 -10.98 19.21 -3.65
N ILE A 122 -11.16 18.28 -2.70
CA ILE A 122 -11.56 18.55 -1.33
C ILE A 122 -10.60 17.85 -0.38
N ASP A 123 -10.55 18.30 0.86
CA ASP A 123 -9.68 17.70 1.86
C ASP A 123 -10.08 16.25 2.15
N TYR A 124 -9.10 15.39 2.43
CA TYR A 124 -9.38 14.06 2.91
C TYR A 124 -8.39 13.59 3.98
N VAL A 125 -8.85 12.68 4.81
CA VAL A 125 -8.10 12.03 5.89
C VAL A 125 -8.12 10.52 5.66
N GLN A 126 -7.01 9.85 5.92
CA GLN A 126 -6.95 8.39 5.89
C GLN A 126 -6.89 7.81 7.29
N ILE A 127 -7.69 6.80 7.54
CA ILE A 127 -7.67 5.95 8.74
C ILE A 127 -7.48 4.51 8.26
N PRO A 128 -6.22 4.12 7.95
CA PRO A 128 -5.92 2.79 7.47
C PRO A 128 -6.16 1.75 8.56
N THR A 129 -6.81 0.64 8.21
CA THR A 129 -7.16 -0.45 9.14
C THR A 129 -6.45 -1.77 8.82
N THR A 130 -5.67 -1.84 7.75
CA THR A 130 -4.82 -2.98 7.41
C THR A 130 -3.35 -2.63 7.58
N LEU A 131 -2.50 -3.60 7.92
CA LEU A 131 -1.06 -3.37 8.07
C LEU A 131 -0.46 -2.81 6.77
N LEU A 132 -0.81 -3.39 5.62
CA LEU A 132 -0.37 -2.90 4.30
C LEU A 132 -0.72 -1.42 4.10
N ALA A 133 -1.95 -1.03 4.45
CA ALA A 133 -2.35 0.36 4.29
C ALA A 133 -1.62 1.29 5.27
N MET A 134 -1.35 0.86 6.50
CA MET A 134 -0.63 1.66 7.49
C MET A 134 0.83 1.91 7.07
N VAL A 135 1.52 0.89 6.55
CA VAL A 135 2.94 1.00 6.21
C VAL A 135 3.20 1.49 4.79
N ASP A 136 2.20 1.35 3.90
CA ASP A 136 2.42 1.65 2.48
C ASP A 136 1.32 2.52 1.86
N SER A 137 0.14 2.03 1.52
CA SER A 137 -0.77 2.73 0.61
C SER A 137 -1.31 4.07 1.13
N SER A 138 -1.39 4.30 2.45
CA SER A 138 -1.85 5.57 3.01
C SER A 138 -0.86 6.73 2.89
N VAL A 139 0.40 6.48 2.49
CA VAL A 139 1.46 7.49 2.43
C VAL A 139 1.93 7.69 1.00
N GLY A 140 2.05 8.96 0.57
CA GLY A 140 2.64 9.32 -0.72
C GLY A 140 1.65 9.58 -1.84
N GLY A 141 0.35 9.70 -1.51
CA GLY A 141 -0.68 10.32 -2.34
C GLY A 141 -1.09 9.57 -3.61
N LYS A 142 -0.65 8.34 -3.82
CA LYS A 142 -1.15 7.51 -4.94
C LYS A 142 -2.59 7.12 -4.64
N THR A 143 -3.53 7.57 -5.47
CA THR A 143 -4.95 7.24 -5.36
C THR A 143 -5.46 6.82 -6.72
N ALA A 144 -6.28 5.77 -6.81
CA ALA A 144 -6.71 5.24 -8.09
C ALA A 144 -7.95 4.34 -7.99
N ILE A 145 -8.49 4.04 -9.16
CA ILE A 145 -9.46 2.98 -9.41
C ILE A 145 -8.96 2.06 -10.52
N ASP A 146 -9.52 0.87 -10.55
CA ASP A 146 -9.26 -0.12 -11.59
C ASP A 146 -10.14 0.13 -12.82
N LEU A 147 -9.58 -0.21 -13.97
CA LEU A 147 -10.31 -0.26 -15.23
C LEU A 147 -10.36 -1.71 -15.74
N PRO A 148 -11.25 -2.06 -16.67
CA PRO A 148 -11.29 -3.41 -17.23
C PRO A 148 -9.96 -3.91 -17.80
N ASN A 149 -9.06 -3.00 -18.13
CA ASN A 149 -7.78 -3.29 -18.76
C ASN A 149 -6.61 -3.41 -17.76
N GLY A 150 -6.83 -3.15 -16.45
CA GLY A 150 -5.78 -3.27 -15.43
C GLY A 150 -6.09 -2.50 -14.15
N LYS A 151 -5.31 -2.83 -13.10
CA LYS A 151 -5.39 -2.20 -11.78
C LYS A 151 -4.78 -0.78 -11.81
N ASN A 152 -5.34 0.12 -11.01
CA ASN A 152 -4.80 1.46 -10.74
C ASN A 152 -4.57 2.34 -11.98
N MET A 153 -5.33 2.12 -13.07
CA MET A 153 -5.11 2.81 -14.34
C MET A 153 -5.70 4.23 -14.40
N ALA A 154 -6.67 4.54 -13.57
CA ALA A 154 -7.27 5.87 -13.47
C ALA A 154 -7.08 6.41 -12.05
N GLY A 155 -6.35 7.51 -11.89
CA GLY A 155 -6.03 8.01 -10.56
C GLY A 155 -5.34 9.37 -10.58
N ALA A 156 -4.95 9.80 -9.38
CA ALA A 156 -4.25 11.06 -9.15
C ALA A 156 -3.20 10.91 -8.05
N PHE A 157 -2.18 11.77 -8.09
CA PHE A 157 -1.37 12.02 -6.90
C PHE A 157 -2.08 13.07 -6.06
N TYR A 158 -2.69 12.66 -4.95
CA TYR A 158 -3.43 13.54 -4.06
C TYR A 158 -3.10 13.21 -2.61
N GLN A 159 -2.43 14.15 -1.93
CA GLN A 159 -1.96 13.94 -0.56
C GLN A 159 -3.11 14.10 0.45
N PRO A 160 -3.21 13.23 1.48
CA PRO A 160 -4.17 13.44 2.57
C PRO A 160 -3.75 14.66 3.42
N LYS A 161 -4.67 15.16 4.21
CA LYS A 161 -4.39 16.18 5.23
C LYS A 161 -3.90 15.57 6.54
N LEU A 162 -4.20 14.30 6.75
CA LEU A 162 -3.89 13.58 7.97
C LEU A 162 -3.99 12.08 7.71
N VAL A 163 -3.11 11.30 8.35
CA VAL A 163 -3.24 9.83 8.40
C VAL A 163 -3.23 9.39 9.87
N LEU A 164 -4.21 8.57 10.27
CA LEU A 164 -4.34 8.03 11.61
C LEU A 164 -4.20 6.51 11.58
N CYS A 165 -3.01 5.99 11.86
CA CYS A 165 -2.73 4.56 11.97
C CYS A 165 -3.03 4.08 13.40
N ASP A 166 -4.28 3.76 13.68
CA ASP A 166 -4.67 3.19 14.98
C ASP A 166 -4.31 1.71 15.03
N THR A 167 -3.27 1.38 15.78
CA THR A 167 -2.75 0.01 15.88
C THR A 167 -3.74 -0.97 16.51
N ASP A 168 -4.74 -0.49 17.24
CA ASP A 168 -5.79 -1.35 17.82
C ASP A 168 -6.65 -2.00 16.73
N THR A 169 -6.78 -1.38 15.57
CA THR A 169 -7.55 -1.95 14.45
C THR A 169 -6.95 -3.24 13.89
N LEU A 170 -5.66 -3.46 14.07
CA LEU A 170 -4.98 -4.68 13.65
C LEU A 170 -5.39 -5.92 14.46
N ALA A 171 -6.00 -5.73 15.65
CA ALA A 171 -6.47 -6.84 16.47
C ALA A 171 -7.65 -7.59 15.85
N SER A 172 -8.44 -6.96 15.00
CA SER A 172 -9.56 -7.58 14.27
C SER A 172 -9.17 -8.09 12.88
N LEU A 173 -7.93 -7.84 12.45
CA LEU A 173 -7.49 -8.20 11.10
C LEU A 173 -7.27 -9.72 11.03
N PRO A 174 -7.83 -10.41 10.01
CA PRO A 174 -7.55 -11.83 9.82
C PRO A 174 -6.04 -12.07 9.63
N ASP A 175 -5.52 -13.16 10.21
CA ASP A 175 -4.08 -13.50 10.17
C ASP A 175 -3.51 -13.47 8.75
N ALA A 176 -4.25 -13.99 7.77
CA ALA A 176 -3.81 -13.98 6.38
C ALA A 176 -3.62 -12.57 5.82
N VAL A 177 -4.52 -11.63 6.16
CA VAL A 177 -4.42 -10.22 5.72
C VAL A 177 -3.31 -9.50 6.47
N PHE A 178 -3.08 -9.83 7.75
CA PHE A 178 -1.96 -9.31 8.50
C PHE A 178 -0.61 -9.75 7.91
N ARG A 179 -0.46 -11.06 7.62
CA ARG A 179 0.74 -11.60 6.95
C ARG A 179 0.97 -10.99 5.58
N ASP A 180 -0.09 -10.77 4.83
CA ASP A 180 -0.03 -10.08 3.53
C ASP A 180 0.64 -8.70 3.66
N GLY A 181 0.24 -7.93 4.67
CA GLY A 181 0.88 -6.64 4.98
C GLY A 181 2.34 -6.76 5.44
N CYS A 182 2.73 -7.88 6.06
CA CYS A 182 4.12 -8.11 6.46
C CYS A 182 5.08 -8.18 5.28
N ALA A 183 4.65 -8.56 4.08
CA ALA A 183 5.50 -8.53 2.90
C ALA A 183 6.04 -7.13 2.62
N GLU A 184 5.20 -6.08 2.78
CA GLU A 184 5.63 -4.70 2.62
C GLU A 184 6.55 -4.24 3.75
N VAL A 185 6.29 -4.67 4.99
CA VAL A 185 7.18 -4.40 6.14
C VAL A 185 8.58 -4.96 5.87
N LEU A 186 8.67 -6.23 5.44
CA LEU A 186 9.94 -6.88 5.11
C LEU A 186 10.64 -6.21 3.93
N LYS A 187 9.88 -5.77 2.93
CA LYS A 187 10.42 -5.01 1.80
C LYS A 187 11.18 -3.76 2.27
N TYR A 188 10.65 -3.00 3.24
CA TYR A 188 11.37 -1.83 3.78
C TYR A 188 12.67 -2.21 4.47
N GLY A 189 12.70 -3.29 5.25
CA GLY A 189 13.91 -3.81 5.86
C GLY A 189 14.96 -4.21 4.82
N ILE A 190 14.54 -4.94 3.78
CA ILE A 190 15.43 -5.38 2.69
C ILE A 190 15.98 -4.18 1.90
N LEU A 191 15.14 -3.18 1.62
CA LEU A 191 15.53 -2.04 0.81
C LEU A 191 16.45 -1.05 1.54
N TYR A 192 16.13 -0.74 2.80
CA TYR A 192 16.65 0.48 3.44
C TYR A 192 17.19 0.29 4.86
N ASP A 193 16.76 -0.74 5.60
CA ASP A 193 17.00 -0.82 7.02
C ASP A 193 17.34 -2.26 7.49
N PRO A 194 18.62 -2.66 7.38
CA PRO A 194 19.06 -3.97 7.88
C PRO A 194 18.75 -4.21 9.37
N ALA A 195 18.79 -3.17 10.21
CA ALA A 195 18.49 -3.31 11.63
C ALA A 195 17.01 -3.58 11.89
N LEU A 196 16.10 -2.98 11.09
CA LEU A 196 14.69 -3.35 11.11
C LEU A 196 14.51 -4.82 10.71
N LEU A 197 15.24 -5.28 9.69
CA LEU A 197 15.16 -6.66 9.23
C LEU A 197 15.66 -7.64 10.31
N ASP A 198 16.78 -7.33 11.01
CA ASP A 198 17.31 -8.13 12.10
C ASP A 198 16.28 -8.28 13.24
N ALA A 199 15.65 -7.17 13.65
CA ALA A 199 14.61 -7.19 14.68
C ALA A 199 13.38 -8.01 14.25
N LEU A 200 12.97 -7.89 12.99
CA LEU A 200 11.85 -8.67 12.45
C LEU A 200 12.18 -10.17 12.36
N GLU A 201 13.42 -10.53 12.08
CA GLU A 201 13.89 -11.93 12.07
C GLU A 201 13.85 -12.55 13.48
N GLU A 202 14.15 -11.76 14.51
CA GLU A 202 14.11 -12.19 15.93
C GLU A 202 12.67 -12.27 16.46
N ASP A 203 11.86 -11.24 16.24
CA ASP A 203 10.53 -11.12 16.83
C ASP A 203 9.44 -11.89 16.05
N GLY A 204 9.66 -12.11 14.74
CA GLY A 204 8.67 -12.69 13.83
C GLY A 204 7.37 -11.88 13.85
N LEU A 205 6.23 -12.57 13.85
CA LEU A 205 4.91 -11.92 13.85
C LEU A 205 4.54 -11.20 15.16
N ARG A 206 5.41 -11.27 16.19
CA ARG A 206 5.18 -10.62 17.49
C ARG A 206 5.83 -9.25 17.62
N PHE A 207 6.40 -8.73 16.53
CA PHE A 207 7.03 -7.41 16.52
C PHE A 207 6.14 -6.30 17.11
N ASP A 208 6.76 -5.30 17.71
CA ASP A 208 6.06 -4.12 18.22
C ASP A 208 5.48 -3.28 17.06
N ARG A 209 4.15 -3.27 16.98
CA ARG A 209 3.41 -2.70 15.85
C ARG A 209 3.63 -1.19 15.71
N GLU A 210 3.60 -0.45 16.82
CA GLU A 210 3.79 1.01 16.79
C GLU A 210 5.20 1.38 16.29
N THR A 211 6.22 0.69 16.78
CA THR A 211 7.62 0.92 16.39
C THR A 211 7.85 0.56 14.93
N VAL A 212 7.42 -0.63 14.50
CA VAL A 212 7.65 -1.12 13.12
C VAL A 212 6.87 -0.31 12.09
N ILE A 213 5.58 -0.05 12.33
CA ILE A 213 4.76 0.78 11.43
C ILE A 213 5.36 2.19 11.36
N GLY A 214 5.70 2.78 12.50
CA GLY A 214 6.33 4.09 12.54
C GLY A 214 7.64 4.13 11.73
N ARG A 215 8.47 3.09 11.83
CA ARG A 215 9.72 3.00 11.08
C ARG A 215 9.48 2.85 9.56
N CYS A 216 8.54 2.01 9.15
CA CYS A 216 8.16 1.87 7.74
C CYS A 216 7.64 3.20 7.15
N VAL A 217 6.81 3.93 7.90
CA VAL A 217 6.32 5.26 7.49
C VAL A 217 7.47 6.27 7.36
N GLU A 218 8.46 6.26 8.25
CA GLU A 218 9.66 7.10 8.11
C GLU A 218 10.44 6.80 6.83
N LEU A 219 10.69 5.52 6.55
CA LEU A 219 11.41 5.09 5.35
C LEU A 219 10.62 5.45 4.08
N LYS A 220 9.30 5.29 4.11
CA LYS A 220 8.44 5.71 3.00
C LYS A 220 8.42 7.22 2.82
N ARG A 221 8.34 7.99 3.92
CA ARG A 221 8.46 9.45 3.89
C ARG A 221 9.73 9.88 3.14
N ASP A 222 10.86 9.28 3.47
CA ASP A 222 12.14 9.66 2.87
C ASP A 222 12.13 9.39 1.36
N ALA A 223 11.60 8.24 0.93
CA ALA A 223 11.44 7.91 -0.49
C ALA A 223 10.45 8.86 -1.21
N VAL A 224 9.32 9.18 -0.58
CA VAL A 224 8.28 10.06 -1.15
C VAL A 224 8.75 11.51 -1.20
N THR A 225 9.45 11.99 -0.18
CA THR A 225 9.99 13.36 -0.15
C THR A 225 11.06 13.55 -1.23
N ALA A 226 11.89 12.53 -1.47
CA ALA A 226 12.90 12.56 -2.52
C ALA A 226 12.31 12.50 -3.94
N ASP A 227 11.15 11.83 -4.10
CA ASP A 227 10.53 11.58 -5.42
C ASP A 227 9.01 11.40 -5.28
N GLU A 228 8.30 12.50 -5.14
CA GLU A 228 6.84 12.49 -4.91
C GLU A 228 6.07 11.76 -6.03
N TYR A 229 6.49 11.94 -7.29
CA TYR A 229 5.76 11.45 -8.46
C TYR A 229 6.27 10.10 -9.01
N ASP A 230 7.13 9.39 -8.26
CA ASP A 230 7.61 8.04 -8.61
C ASP A 230 8.30 7.97 -10.01
N ARG A 231 9.20 8.91 -10.27
CA ARG A 231 9.94 8.99 -11.54
C ARG A 231 11.40 8.56 -11.44
N GLY A 232 11.90 8.37 -10.23
CA GLY A 232 13.30 8.09 -9.93
C GLY A 232 13.50 7.10 -8.78
N GLN A 233 14.06 7.54 -7.68
CA GLN A 233 14.47 6.71 -6.53
C GLN A 233 13.31 5.99 -5.82
N ARG A 234 12.11 6.57 -5.80
CA ARG A 234 10.93 5.93 -5.21
C ARG A 234 10.57 4.61 -5.89
N MET A 235 11.00 4.42 -7.15
CA MET A 235 10.81 3.14 -7.84
C MET A 235 11.48 1.95 -7.14
N LEU A 236 12.45 2.14 -6.24
CA LEU A 236 13.01 1.07 -5.42
C LEU A 236 11.94 0.34 -4.61
N LEU A 237 10.86 1.04 -4.21
CA LEU A 237 9.70 0.44 -3.54
C LEU A 237 9.01 -0.65 -4.38
N ASN A 238 9.29 -0.75 -5.67
CA ASN A 238 8.79 -1.82 -6.54
C ASN A 238 9.67 -3.11 -6.49
N PHE A 239 10.54 -3.26 -5.49
CA PHE A 239 11.26 -4.52 -5.28
C PHE A 239 10.26 -5.67 -5.10
N GLY A 240 10.41 -6.74 -5.87
CA GLY A 240 9.45 -7.83 -5.95
C GLY A 240 8.20 -7.57 -6.79
N HIS A 241 7.77 -6.32 -6.96
CA HIS A 241 6.49 -5.97 -7.57
C HIS A 241 6.40 -6.29 -9.07
N THR A 242 7.49 -6.17 -9.82
CA THR A 242 7.44 -6.48 -11.27
C THR A 242 7.03 -7.94 -11.51
N VAL A 243 7.58 -8.85 -10.74
CA VAL A 243 7.26 -10.27 -10.79
C VAL A 243 5.95 -10.55 -10.06
N GLY A 244 5.75 -9.93 -8.88
CA GLY A 244 4.54 -10.05 -8.08
C GLY A 244 3.27 -9.69 -8.84
N HIS A 245 3.22 -8.53 -9.50
CA HIS A 245 2.08 -8.16 -10.34
C HIS A 245 1.85 -9.15 -11.49
N GLY A 246 2.94 -9.69 -12.07
CA GLY A 246 2.84 -10.77 -13.04
C GLY A 246 2.18 -12.02 -12.46
N ILE A 247 2.51 -12.38 -11.22
CA ILE A 247 1.92 -13.52 -10.49
C ILE A 247 0.44 -13.24 -10.16
N GLU A 248 0.09 -12.05 -9.65
CA GLU A 248 -1.31 -11.66 -9.40
C GLU A 248 -2.17 -11.79 -10.65
N ALA A 249 -1.71 -11.19 -11.76
CA ALA A 249 -2.47 -11.15 -13.00
C ALA A 249 -2.56 -12.55 -13.65
N ALA A 250 -1.46 -13.32 -13.70
CA ALA A 250 -1.44 -14.68 -14.22
C ALA A 250 -2.28 -15.64 -13.37
N GLY A 251 -2.39 -15.39 -12.05
CA GLY A 251 -3.24 -16.11 -11.10
C GLY A 251 -4.68 -15.60 -11.06
N SER A 252 -5.11 -14.77 -12.02
CA SER A 252 -6.46 -14.19 -12.07
C SER A 252 -6.86 -13.49 -10.76
N TYR A 253 -5.89 -12.85 -10.10
CA TYR A 253 -6.05 -12.12 -8.83
C TYR A 253 -6.58 -12.98 -7.66
N GLN A 254 -6.37 -14.30 -7.70
CA GLN A 254 -6.67 -15.20 -6.58
C GLN A 254 -5.56 -15.20 -5.52
N ILE A 255 -4.37 -14.74 -5.89
CA ILE A 255 -3.21 -14.60 -5.00
C ILE A 255 -3.24 -13.17 -4.47
N SER A 256 -3.13 -13.03 -3.15
CA SER A 256 -3.12 -11.69 -2.51
C SER A 256 -1.87 -10.89 -2.89
N HIS A 257 -1.95 -9.57 -2.78
CA HIS A 257 -0.88 -8.67 -3.17
C HIS A 257 0.44 -8.96 -2.43
N GLY A 258 0.41 -9.04 -1.11
CA GLY A 258 1.62 -9.29 -0.32
C GLY A 258 2.21 -10.69 -0.56
N ALA A 259 1.36 -11.70 -0.76
CA ALA A 259 1.81 -13.03 -1.16
C ALA A 259 2.54 -13.01 -2.50
N ALA A 260 1.99 -12.31 -3.49
CA ALA A 260 2.60 -12.18 -4.81
C ALA A 260 3.91 -11.37 -4.76
N VAL A 261 3.96 -10.28 -3.98
CA VAL A 261 5.17 -9.48 -3.77
C VAL A 261 6.24 -10.29 -3.05
N ALA A 262 5.89 -11.09 -2.04
CA ALA A 262 6.82 -11.98 -1.35
C ALA A 262 7.46 -13.00 -2.30
N MET A 263 6.66 -13.70 -3.12
CA MET A 263 7.18 -14.58 -4.16
C MET A 263 8.06 -13.81 -5.16
N GLY A 264 7.65 -12.61 -5.54
CA GLY A 264 8.44 -11.74 -6.41
C GLY A 264 9.79 -11.35 -5.82
N MET A 265 9.85 -11.04 -4.50
CA MET A 265 11.10 -10.76 -3.80
C MET A 265 12.02 -11.98 -3.78
N ARG A 266 11.49 -13.20 -3.53
CA ARG A 266 12.27 -14.43 -3.58
C ARG A 266 12.87 -14.67 -4.97
N ILE A 267 12.01 -14.63 -6.00
CA ILE A 267 12.42 -14.86 -7.38
C ILE A 267 13.50 -13.87 -7.82
N VAL A 268 13.29 -12.58 -7.56
CA VAL A 268 14.25 -11.55 -7.95
C VAL A 268 15.56 -11.67 -7.17
N SER A 269 15.51 -11.90 -5.85
CA SER A 269 16.72 -12.06 -5.03
C SER A 269 17.55 -13.26 -5.47
N ARG A 270 16.91 -14.38 -5.75
CA ARG A 270 17.59 -15.57 -6.25
C ARG A 270 18.17 -15.33 -7.64
N ALA A 271 17.39 -14.73 -8.55
CA ALA A 271 17.89 -14.37 -9.87
C ALA A 271 19.10 -13.41 -9.80
N CYS A 272 19.12 -12.48 -8.82
CA CYS A 272 20.30 -11.64 -8.57
C CYS A 272 21.52 -12.47 -8.21
N ALA A 273 21.36 -13.48 -7.35
CA ALA A 273 22.49 -14.35 -6.95
C ALA A 273 22.97 -15.21 -8.11
N GLU A 274 22.08 -15.82 -8.90
CA GLU A 274 22.43 -16.61 -10.08
C GLU A 274 23.13 -15.78 -11.17
N ASN A 275 22.80 -14.50 -11.28
CA ASN A 275 23.47 -13.55 -12.18
C ASN A 275 24.71 -12.87 -11.56
N GLY A 276 25.15 -13.28 -10.37
CA GLY A 276 26.36 -12.75 -9.72
C GLY A 276 26.22 -11.30 -9.23
N LEU A 277 25.01 -10.79 -9.04
CA LEU A 277 24.74 -9.42 -8.55
C LEU A 277 24.75 -9.34 -7.02
N CYS A 278 24.44 -10.40 -6.31
CA CYS A 278 24.54 -10.53 -4.86
C CYS A 278 25.07 -11.91 -4.47
N ALA A 279 25.39 -12.07 -3.19
CA ALA A 279 25.78 -13.38 -2.65
C ALA A 279 24.54 -14.29 -2.54
N MET A 280 24.70 -15.58 -2.77
CA MET A 280 23.63 -16.58 -2.55
C MET A 280 23.13 -16.59 -1.09
N THR A 281 24.01 -16.26 -0.14
CA THR A 281 23.64 -16.11 1.28
C THR A 281 22.64 -15.00 1.52
N THR A 282 22.72 -13.88 0.79
CA THR A 282 21.75 -12.77 0.84
C THR A 282 20.38 -13.24 0.34
N ALA A 283 20.33 -13.91 -0.82
CA ALA A 283 19.07 -14.43 -1.36
C ALA A 283 18.43 -15.48 -0.42
N LYS A 284 19.24 -16.38 0.17
CA LYS A 284 18.74 -17.36 1.15
C LYS A 284 18.22 -16.69 2.41
N ARG A 285 18.86 -15.64 2.93
CA ARG A 285 18.38 -14.92 4.10
C ARG A 285 17.05 -14.23 3.83
N ILE A 286 16.88 -13.60 2.66
CA ILE A 286 15.61 -13.01 2.25
C ILE A 286 14.51 -14.09 2.19
N ALA A 287 14.80 -15.27 1.64
CA ALA A 287 13.85 -16.36 1.61
C ALA A 287 13.46 -16.83 3.03
N GLN A 288 14.45 -17.04 3.90
CA GLN A 288 14.23 -17.50 5.28
C GLN A 288 13.35 -16.54 6.10
N ILE A 289 13.57 -15.21 5.97
CA ILE A 289 12.75 -14.28 6.72
C ILE A 289 11.30 -14.24 6.20
N LEU A 290 11.10 -14.38 4.90
CA LEU A 290 9.75 -14.52 4.32
C LEU A 290 9.05 -15.78 4.85
N ASP A 291 9.79 -16.88 5.09
CA ASP A 291 9.26 -18.12 5.70
C ASP A 291 8.86 -17.92 7.17
N ILE A 292 9.65 -17.17 7.97
CA ILE A 292 9.32 -16.83 9.36
C ILE A 292 7.95 -16.14 9.44
N PHE A 293 7.62 -15.31 8.45
CA PHE A 293 6.33 -14.63 8.39
C PHE A 293 5.21 -15.46 7.75
N GLY A 294 5.51 -16.70 7.33
CA GLY A 294 4.55 -17.59 6.71
C GLY A 294 4.05 -17.10 5.35
N LEU A 295 4.89 -16.37 4.64
CA LEU A 295 4.62 -15.92 3.28
C LEU A 295 4.96 -17.03 2.28
N PRO A 296 4.21 -17.16 1.15
CA PRO A 296 4.39 -18.27 0.22
C PRO A 296 5.80 -18.30 -0.38
N ASP A 297 6.31 -19.53 -0.54
CA ASP A 297 7.65 -19.79 -1.07
C ASP A 297 7.67 -20.08 -2.57
N THR A 298 6.57 -20.60 -3.11
CA THR A 298 6.46 -21.08 -4.49
C THR A 298 5.18 -20.62 -5.17
N THR A 299 5.21 -20.68 -6.49
CA THR A 299 4.05 -20.52 -7.37
C THR A 299 3.98 -21.67 -8.36
N ASN A 300 2.78 -22.13 -8.68
CA ASN A 300 2.54 -23.13 -9.73
C ASN A 300 2.57 -22.52 -11.16
N LEU A 301 2.88 -21.23 -11.28
CA LEU A 301 2.91 -20.53 -12.56
C LEU A 301 4.29 -20.67 -13.19
N CYS A 302 4.34 -20.96 -14.49
CA CYS A 302 5.60 -20.98 -15.24
C CYS A 302 6.10 -19.56 -15.56
N ALA A 303 7.41 -19.44 -15.80
CA ALA A 303 8.06 -18.16 -16.09
C ALA A 303 7.41 -17.42 -17.27
N GLU A 304 7.03 -18.15 -18.32
CA GLU A 304 6.39 -17.58 -19.52
C GLU A 304 5.07 -16.87 -19.20
N ARG A 305 4.21 -17.50 -18.38
CA ARG A 305 2.91 -16.92 -17.98
C ARG A 305 3.10 -15.68 -17.10
N ILE A 306 4.01 -15.74 -16.15
CA ILE A 306 4.32 -14.60 -15.27
C ILE A 306 4.85 -13.43 -16.12
N THR A 307 5.79 -13.71 -17.03
CA THR A 307 6.38 -12.72 -17.93
C THR A 307 5.32 -12.05 -18.80
N GLN A 308 4.47 -12.84 -19.46
CA GLN A 308 3.41 -12.33 -20.32
C GLN A 308 2.47 -11.39 -19.55
N ALA A 309 2.07 -11.77 -18.35
CA ALA A 309 1.22 -10.96 -17.49
C ALA A 309 1.92 -9.68 -17.03
N ALA A 310 3.18 -9.75 -16.57
CA ALA A 310 3.97 -8.60 -16.14
C ALA A 310 4.21 -7.58 -17.27
N LEU A 311 4.40 -8.04 -18.50
CA LEU A 311 4.58 -7.18 -19.67
C LEU A 311 3.27 -6.54 -20.15
N SER A 312 2.13 -7.17 -19.89
CA SER A 312 0.80 -6.62 -20.21
C SER A 312 0.44 -5.44 -19.30
N ASP A 313 0.84 -5.49 -18.03
CA ASP A 313 0.63 -4.43 -17.05
C ASP A 313 1.50 -3.18 -17.35
N LYS A 314 2.68 -3.39 -17.89
CA LYS A 314 3.65 -2.32 -18.21
C LYS A 314 3.60 -1.89 -19.67
N LYS A 315 2.46 -1.42 -20.15
CA LYS A 315 2.30 -0.98 -21.54
C LYS A 315 3.24 0.17 -21.91
N ARG A 316 4.27 -0.17 -22.77
CA ARG A 316 4.87 0.65 -23.80
C ARG A 316 5.76 1.82 -23.38
N SER A 317 6.97 1.50 -22.96
CA SER A 317 8.09 2.42 -23.17
C SER A 317 9.29 1.71 -23.84
N GLY A 318 9.10 1.29 -25.10
CA GLY A 318 10.20 0.71 -25.88
C GLY A 318 10.54 -0.76 -25.54
N ASN A 319 11.75 -1.19 -25.96
CA ASN A 319 12.26 -2.56 -25.80
C ASN A 319 12.96 -2.79 -24.46
N THR A 320 12.86 -1.88 -23.49
CA THR A 320 13.50 -1.98 -22.18
C THR A 320 12.52 -1.75 -21.05
N MET A 321 12.84 -2.26 -19.87
CA MET A 321 12.10 -2.06 -18.64
C MET A 321 13.05 -1.89 -17.46
N ARG A 322 12.55 -1.31 -16.38
CA ARG A 322 13.28 -1.17 -15.12
C ARG A 322 12.92 -2.32 -14.19
N LEU A 323 13.92 -2.99 -13.65
CA LEU A 323 13.81 -4.04 -12.64
C LEU A 323 14.57 -3.62 -11.40
N VAL A 324 13.92 -3.66 -10.24
CA VAL A 324 14.58 -3.42 -8.96
C VAL A 324 15.29 -4.70 -8.56
N VAL A 325 16.58 -4.62 -8.26
CA VAL A 325 17.45 -5.73 -7.89
C VAL A 325 18.07 -5.51 -6.53
N CYS A 326 18.34 -6.58 -5.80
CA CYS A 326 19.02 -6.57 -4.53
C CYS A 326 20.49 -6.94 -4.74
N ARG A 327 21.40 -6.06 -4.33
CA ARG A 327 22.85 -6.35 -4.29
C ARG A 327 23.28 -6.87 -2.94
N ASP A 328 22.65 -6.35 -1.90
CA ASP A 328 22.73 -6.83 -0.53
C ASP A 328 21.56 -6.24 0.27
N ILE A 329 21.29 -6.72 1.47
CA ILE A 329 20.30 -6.14 2.38
C ILE A 329 20.70 -4.70 2.70
N GLY A 330 19.79 -3.76 2.52
CA GLY A 330 20.05 -2.32 2.60
C GLY A 330 20.71 -1.72 1.35
N CYS A 331 20.99 -2.52 0.32
CA CYS A 331 21.66 -2.07 -0.90
C CYS A 331 20.93 -2.62 -2.14
N CYS A 332 19.94 -1.88 -2.61
CA CYS A 332 19.18 -2.22 -3.81
C CYS A 332 19.36 -1.17 -4.90
N ASP A 333 19.15 -1.57 -6.16
CA ASP A 333 19.43 -0.76 -7.34
C ASP A 333 18.35 -0.96 -8.40
N ILE A 334 18.30 -0.08 -9.40
CA ILE A 334 17.36 -0.16 -10.52
C ILE A 334 18.15 -0.49 -11.78
N LEU A 335 17.98 -1.70 -12.30
CA LEU A 335 18.55 -2.11 -13.57
C LEU A 335 17.58 -1.83 -14.73
N THR A 336 18.12 -1.31 -15.82
CA THR A 336 17.42 -1.30 -17.11
C THR A 336 17.77 -2.58 -17.86
N ILE A 337 16.76 -3.42 -18.11
CA ILE A 337 16.91 -4.68 -18.84
C ILE A 337 16.08 -4.64 -20.13
N PRO A 338 16.47 -5.38 -21.17
CA PRO A 338 15.58 -5.64 -22.31
C PRO A 338 14.33 -6.37 -21.86
N THR A 339 13.16 -6.02 -22.41
CA THR A 339 11.87 -6.65 -22.02
C THR A 339 11.88 -8.17 -22.26
N ASN A 340 12.55 -8.65 -23.31
CA ASN A 340 12.72 -10.07 -23.60
C ASN A 340 13.67 -10.80 -22.64
N ALA A 341 14.41 -10.09 -21.80
CA ALA A 341 15.25 -10.71 -20.77
C ALA A 341 14.47 -11.07 -19.50
N LEU A 342 13.28 -10.51 -19.29
CA LEU A 342 12.50 -10.71 -18.05
C LEU A 342 12.20 -12.18 -17.79
N GLU A 343 11.87 -12.95 -18.84
CA GLU A 343 11.60 -14.40 -18.68
C GLU A 343 12.79 -15.16 -18.15
N ASN A 344 13.99 -14.85 -18.63
CA ASN A 344 15.22 -15.49 -18.13
C ASN A 344 15.50 -15.13 -16.67
N TRP A 345 15.21 -13.89 -16.27
CA TRP A 345 15.30 -13.46 -14.87
C TRP A 345 14.32 -14.25 -13.98
N ILE A 346 13.07 -14.38 -14.40
CA ILE A 346 12.06 -15.11 -13.64
C ILE A 346 12.43 -16.59 -13.58
N ARG A 347 12.87 -17.20 -14.70
CA ARG A 347 13.29 -18.59 -14.76
C ARG A 347 14.46 -18.87 -13.82
N ALA A 348 15.51 -18.06 -13.84
CA ALA A 348 16.65 -18.17 -12.93
C ALA A 348 16.27 -18.11 -11.45
N GLY A 349 15.20 -17.37 -11.12
CA GLY A 349 14.70 -17.30 -9.75
C GLY A 349 13.71 -18.40 -9.36
N LEU A 350 13.07 -19.05 -10.31
CA LEU A 350 12.14 -20.18 -10.08
C LEU A 350 12.85 -21.53 -10.00
N ASP A 351 13.94 -21.74 -10.75
CA ASP A 351 14.66 -23.01 -10.79
C ASP A 351 15.25 -23.37 -9.42
N LEU A 352 14.72 -24.43 -8.83
CA LEU A 352 15.19 -25.07 -7.60
C LEU A 352 16.15 -26.21 -7.93
#